data_3ebc4a6bf1b7aff5aaa3f8db6dea198b
#
_entry.id   3ebc4a6bf1b7aff5aaa3f8db6dea198b
#
_cell.length_a   1.000
_cell.length_b   1.000
_cell.length_c   1.000
_cell.angle_alpha   90.00
_cell.angle_beta   90.00
_cell.angle_gamma   90.00
#
_symmetry.space_group_name_H-M   'P 1'
#
loop_
_entity.id
_entity.type
_entity.pdbx_description
1 polymer ?
#
loop_
_entity_poly.entity_id
_entity_poly.type
_entity_poly.pdbx_seq_one_letter_code
_entity_poly.pdbx_strand_id
1 'polypeptide(L)'
;MSAVQNSRLSFAKIPKVLDIPDLLIIQKESFKWFLEEGLNDILSEISPIEDFSGRFSLEFLEHFFEEPLKSLEECKITDSTYSQPLYVRAQFLDRETGQIKQQTVFLGDFPIMTDTGSFIINGTERVIVSQLVRSPGVYFSQEIDKTSDKEIFIGKMIPGRGAWLEFDTDKRDTIGVRVDRKRRQHITAFLRALYAVDPSQWGKYKIETKEDAIDIFGDYPSIQNTIERDPDTTPEAALIDLYRKLRPGEPATVESARNLVKQMFYTAKRYDLTKVGRYKVEQKLGRDYGEKDAESYTTEVDGMLRIDDMIDSIKYVIALHAGETTITNNLGREINIRLDDIDHFGNRRIRTVGELVQNQVRVGLSRLERVVRERMTTQEPEAITPQSLINIRPIQASLKEFFGTSQLSQFMDQPNPIAALTHRRRLSALGPGGLSRERAGFEVRDVHPSHYGRMCPIETPEGPNIGLIGTLATVSYTHLTLPTIA
;
A
#
# COMPACT_ATOMS: atom_id res chain seq x y z
N MET A 1 -39.67 -24.16 -5.26
CA MET A 1 -39.20 -25.39 -4.57
C MET A 1 -38.74 -24.98 -3.18
N SER A 2 -39.41 -25.47 -2.14
CA SER A 2 -39.11 -25.13 -0.75
C SER A 2 -37.75 -25.69 -0.37
N ALA A 3 -36.82 -24.84 0.05
CA ALA A 3 -35.56 -25.23 0.63
C ALA A 3 -35.84 -26.15 1.84
N VAL A 4 -35.49 -27.41 1.75
CA VAL A 4 -35.43 -28.32 2.87
C VAL A 4 -34.39 -27.76 3.84
N GLN A 5 -34.84 -27.06 4.88
CA GLN A 5 -34.02 -26.73 6.02
C GLN A 5 -33.53 -28.04 6.64
N ASN A 6 -32.29 -28.44 6.30
CA ASN A 6 -31.61 -29.50 7.03
C ASN A 6 -31.42 -29.02 8.48
N SER A 7 -32.40 -29.34 9.34
CA SER A 7 -32.27 -29.12 10.78
C SER A 7 -31.12 -29.98 11.31
N ARG A 8 -29.98 -29.37 11.62
CA ARG A 8 -28.89 -30.05 12.30
C ARG A 8 -29.38 -30.54 13.66
N LEU A 9 -29.30 -31.85 13.89
CA LEU A 9 -29.51 -32.43 15.21
C LEU A 9 -28.36 -32.01 16.11
N SER A 10 -28.65 -31.35 17.24
CA SER A 10 -27.69 -30.99 18.25
C SER A 10 -27.78 -31.98 19.40
N PHE A 11 -26.64 -32.61 19.71
CA PHE A 11 -26.49 -33.49 20.91
C PHE A 11 -25.83 -32.73 22.07
N ALA A 12 -25.73 -31.42 21.99
CA ALA A 12 -25.08 -30.59 23.01
C ALA A 12 -25.95 -30.50 24.27
N LYS A 13 -25.30 -30.57 25.43
CA LYS A 13 -25.95 -30.35 26.74
C LYS A 13 -26.22 -28.87 27.04
N ILE A 14 -25.49 -27.98 26.37
CA ILE A 14 -25.59 -26.53 26.53
C ILE A 14 -26.38 -25.96 25.36
N PRO A 15 -27.37 -25.08 25.59
CA PRO A 15 -28.11 -24.46 24.52
C PRO A 15 -27.18 -23.58 23.66
N LYS A 16 -27.47 -23.54 22.36
CA LYS A 16 -26.70 -22.71 21.41
C LYS A 16 -26.86 -21.24 21.81
N VAL A 17 -25.71 -20.60 22.16
CA VAL A 17 -25.68 -19.19 22.59
C VAL A 17 -25.41 -18.28 21.39
N LEU A 18 -24.56 -18.73 20.48
CA LEU A 18 -24.15 -17.97 19.29
C LEU A 18 -24.20 -18.86 18.04
N ASP A 19 -24.53 -18.27 16.91
CA ASP A 19 -24.40 -18.91 15.62
C ASP A 19 -22.93 -19.06 15.22
N ILE A 20 -22.62 -20.12 14.45
CA ILE A 20 -21.26 -20.27 13.88
C ILE A 20 -21.10 -19.14 12.85
N PRO A 21 -20.11 -18.25 13.01
CA PRO A 21 -19.87 -17.18 12.05
C PRO A 21 -19.42 -17.75 10.69
N ASP A 22 -19.66 -17.00 9.63
CA ASP A 22 -19.12 -17.37 8.32
C ASP A 22 -17.59 -17.32 8.37
N LEU A 23 -16.94 -18.49 8.22
CA LEU A 23 -15.49 -18.63 8.28
C LEU A 23 -14.78 -17.96 7.11
N LEU A 24 -15.50 -17.58 6.06
CA LEU A 24 -15.00 -16.95 4.84
C LEU A 24 -15.39 -15.46 4.74
N ILE A 25 -15.94 -14.88 5.81
CA ILE A 25 -16.43 -13.50 5.83
C ILE A 25 -15.38 -12.50 5.34
N ILE A 26 -14.11 -12.67 5.77
CA ILE A 26 -13.00 -11.78 5.38
C ILE A 26 -12.81 -11.75 3.87
N GLN A 27 -12.89 -12.90 3.20
CA GLN A 27 -12.73 -12.98 1.75
C GLN A 27 -13.93 -12.35 1.03
N LYS A 28 -15.13 -12.69 1.45
CA LYS A 28 -16.39 -12.25 0.82
C LYS A 28 -16.60 -10.74 0.99
N GLU A 29 -16.50 -10.23 2.23
CA GLU A 29 -16.70 -8.80 2.50
C GLU A 29 -15.64 -7.94 1.84
N SER A 30 -14.38 -8.40 1.83
CA SER A 30 -13.31 -7.69 1.14
C SER A 30 -13.57 -7.58 -0.36
N PHE A 31 -14.03 -8.64 -1.00
CA PHE A 31 -14.32 -8.60 -2.43
C PHE A 31 -15.58 -7.77 -2.73
N LYS A 32 -16.61 -7.86 -1.87
CA LYS A 32 -17.80 -7.02 -1.95
C LYS A 32 -17.45 -5.53 -1.83
N TRP A 33 -16.63 -5.17 -0.84
CA TRP A 33 -16.11 -3.81 -0.69
C TRP A 33 -15.40 -3.32 -1.97
N PHE A 34 -14.58 -4.19 -2.59
CA PHE A 34 -13.90 -3.83 -3.84
C PHE A 34 -14.89 -3.49 -4.95
N LEU A 35 -15.97 -4.27 -5.10
CA LEU A 35 -16.97 -4.02 -6.15
C LEU A 35 -17.80 -2.76 -5.90
N GLU A 36 -18.16 -2.48 -4.64
CA GLU A 36 -19.06 -1.38 -4.26
C GLU A 36 -18.31 -0.04 -4.09
N GLU A 37 -17.18 -0.05 -3.40
CA GLU A 37 -16.42 1.15 -3.02
C GLU A 37 -15.05 1.21 -3.70
N GLY A 38 -14.27 0.16 -3.61
CA GLY A 38 -12.87 0.15 -4.04
C GLY A 38 -12.67 0.44 -5.52
N LEU A 39 -13.62 0.10 -6.37
CA LEU A 39 -13.57 0.41 -7.79
C LEU A 39 -13.89 1.89 -8.04
N ASN A 40 -14.85 2.46 -7.33
CA ASN A 40 -15.17 3.88 -7.37
C ASN A 40 -13.97 4.73 -6.94
N ASP A 41 -13.31 4.34 -5.85
CA ASP A 41 -12.12 5.04 -5.34
C ASP A 41 -11.04 5.15 -6.43
N ILE A 42 -10.76 4.04 -7.15
CA ILE A 42 -9.73 4.06 -8.19
C ILE A 42 -10.15 4.90 -9.40
N LEU A 43 -11.41 4.78 -9.83
CA LEU A 43 -11.91 5.54 -10.97
C LEU A 43 -11.88 7.05 -10.67
N SER A 44 -12.26 7.45 -9.45
CA SER A 44 -12.20 8.83 -8.99
C SER A 44 -10.75 9.32 -8.84
N GLU A 45 -9.83 8.49 -8.37
CA GLU A 45 -8.40 8.83 -8.22
C GLU A 45 -7.74 9.14 -9.57
N ILE A 46 -8.11 8.42 -10.63
CA ILE A 46 -7.54 8.61 -11.96
C ILE A 46 -8.20 9.76 -12.69
N SER A 47 -9.49 10.01 -12.45
CA SER A 47 -10.24 11.10 -13.03
C SER A 47 -9.87 12.46 -12.38
N PRO A 48 -9.87 13.55 -13.15
CA PRO A 48 -9.89 13.62 -14.60
C PRO A 48 -8.54 13.25 -15.23
N ILE A 49 -8.56 12.64 -16.41
CA ILE A 49 -7.38 12.47 -17.26
C ILE A 49 -7.28 13.65 -18.19
N GLU A 50 -6.30 14.51 -17.96
CA GLU A 50 -6.09 15.71 -18.77
C GLU A 50 -4.93 15.52 -19.75
N ASP A 51 -5.04 16.14 -20.90
CA ASP A 51 -3.98 16.28 -21.87
C ASP A 51 -2.87 17.22 -21.33
N PHE A 52 -1.71 17.25 -22.00
CA PHE A 52 -0.57 18.13 -21.65
C PHE A 52 -0.88 19.62 -21.80
N SER A 53 -1.79 20.00 -22.68
CA SER A 53 -2.24 21.38 -22.88
C SER A 53 -3.34 21.81 -21.92
N GLY A 54 -3.99 20.84 -21.23
CA GLY A 54 -5.15 21.09 -20.38
C GLY A 54 -6.45 21.38 -21.16
N ARG A 55 -6.45 21.22 -22.48
CA ARG A 55 -7.62 21.42 -23.35
C ARG A 55 -8.65 20.30 -23.21
N PHE A 56 -8.20 19.06 -23.28
CA PHE A 56 -9.04 17.87 -23.25
C PHE A 56 -9.05 17.23 -21.86
N SER A 57 -10.24 16.83 -21.43
CA SER A 57 -10.44 16.14 -20.16
C SER A 57 -11.35 14.92 -20.34
N LEU A 58 -10.96 13.78 -19.79
CA LEU A 58 -11.77 12.56 -19.74
C LEU A 58 -12.05 12.21 -18.28
N GLU A 59 -13.33 12.08 -17.95
CA GLU A 59 -13.79 11.69 -16.61
C GLU A 59 -14.54 10.38 -16.66
N PHE A 60 -14.35 9.55 -15.64
CA PHE A 60 -15.17 8.39 -15.36
C PHE A 60 -16.23 8.77 -14.33
N LEU A 61 -17.53 8.55 -14.67
CA LEU A 61 -18.65 8.92 -13.83
C LEU A 61 -19.10 7.73 -12.99
N GLU A 62 -19.96 6.87 -13.55
CA GLU A 62 -20.58 5.74 -12.91
C GLU A 62 -20.10 4.43 -13.54
N HIS A 63 -20.00 3.39 -12.75
CA HIS A 63 -19.73 2.05 -13.25
C HIS A 63 -20.88 1.10 -12.91
N PHE A 64 -21.04 0.06 -13.72
CA PHE A 64 -22.00 -1.01 -13.46
C PHE A 64 -21.51 -2.32 -14.08
N PHE A 65 -21.94 -3.41 -13.48
CA PHE A 65 -21.69 -4.76 -13.98
C PHE A 65 -22.96 -5.29 -14.63
N GLU A 66 -22.78 -5.98 -15.76
CA GLU A 66 -23.82 -6.81 -16.34
C GLU A 66 -23.79 -8.22 -15.75
N GLU A 67 -24.87 -8.98 -15.99
CA GLU A 67 -24.92 -10.37 -15.55
C GLU A 67 -23.85 -11.23 -16.25
N PRO A 68 -23.34 -12.27 -15.58
CA PRO A 68 -22.35 -13.14 -16.17
C PRO A 68 -22.94 -13.87 -17.39
N LEU A 69 -22.16 -13.94 -18.47
CA LEU A 69 -22.60 -14.59 -19.73
C LEU A 69 -22.74 -16.11 -19.62
N LYS A 70 -22.04 -16.73 -18.68
CA LYS A 70 -22.04 -18.18 -18.45
C LYS A 70 -22.23 -18.50 -16.99
N SER A 71 -22.89 -19.60 -16.68
CA SER A 71 -22.99 -20.12 -15.34
C SER A 71 -21.66 -20.70 -14.82
N LEU A 72 -21.56 -20.91 -13.51
CA LEU A 72 -20.36 -21.49 -12.88
C LEU A 72 -20.01 -22.86 -13.46
N GLU A 73 -21.02 -23.71 -13.68
CA GLU A 73 -20.83 -25.07 -14.22
C GLU A 73 -20.37 -25.04 -15.68
N GLU A 74 -20.99 -24.18 -16.48
CA GLU A 74 -20.59 -23.99 -17.89
C GLU A 74 -19.16 -23.48 -18.00
N CYS A 75 -18.72 -22.57 -17.11
CA CYS A 75 -17.35 -22.09 -17.09
C CYS A 75 -16.35 -23.20 -16.80
N LYS A 76 -16.67 -24.14 -15.90
CA LYS A 76 -15.83 -25.30 -15.60
C LYS A 76 -15.75 -26.30 -16.78
N ILE A 77 -16.85 -26.49 -17.47
CA ILE A 77 -16.93 -27.44 -18.61
C ILE A 77 -16.25 -26.86 -19.85
N THR A 78 -16.38 -25.54 -20.10
CA THR A 78 -15.87 -24.88 -21.32
C THR A 78 -14.49 -24.25 -21.11
N ASP A 79 -13.78 -24.54 -20.02
CA ASP A 79 -12.48 -23.97 -19.67
C ASP A 79 -12.45 -22.43 -19.75
N SER A 80 -13.55 -21.79 -19.36
CA SER A 80 -13.66 -20.34 -19.38
C SER A 80 -13.59 -19.73 -17.98
N THR A 81 -13.39 -18.40 -17.93
CA THR A 81 -13.34 -17.65 -16.68
C THR A 81 -14.75 -17.20 -16.31
N TYR A 82 -15.12 -17.38 -15.03
CA TYR A 82 -16.35 -16.83 -14.50
C TYR A 82 -16.16 -15.35 -14.23
N SER A 83 -16.78 -14.51 -15.06
CA SER A 83 -16.59 -13.06 -15.07
C SER A 83 -17.88 -12.33 -15.40
N GLN A 84 -17.92 -11.07 -14.98
CA GLN A 84 -18.96 -10.12 -15.35
C GLN A 84 -18.37 -8.99 -16.19
N PRO A 85 -19.05 -8.58 -17.27
CA PRO A 85 -18.66 -7.41 -18.04
C PRO A 85 -18.81 -6.14 -17.21
N LEU A 86 -17.73 -5.35 -17.13
CA LEU A 86 -17.73 -4.03 -16.48
C LEU A 86 -17.89 -2.93 -17.52
N TYR A 87 -18.87 -2.07 -17.31
CA TYR A 87 -19.10 -0.85 -18.09
C TYR A 87 -18.91 0.39 -17.23
N VAL A 88 -18.40 1.44 -17.83
CA VAL A 88 -18.25 2.76 -17.20
C VAL A 88 -18.82 3.83 -18.10
N ARG A 89 -19.58 4.75 -17.52
CA ARG A 89 -20.00 5.98 -18.20
C ARG A 89 -18.84 6.96 -18.18
N ALA A 90 -18.29 7.27 -19.36
CA ALA A 90 -17.18 8.20 -19.52
C ALA A 90 -17.66 9.49 -20.20
N GLN A 91 -17.15 10.62 -19.71
CA GLN A 91 -17.41 11.95 -20.22
C GLN A 91 -16.12 12.54 -20.76
N PHE A 92 -16.13 12.97 -22.02
CA PHE A 92 -15.06 13.75 -22.64
C PHE A 92 -15.50 15.20 -22.75
N LEU A 93 -14.63 16.11 -22.32
CA LEU A 93 -14.83 17.57 -22.35
C LEU A 93 -13.71 18.21 -23.16
N ASP A 94 -14.06 19.01 -24.19
CA ASP A 94 -13.17 19.97 -24.83
C ASP A 94 -13.42 21.35 -24.21
N ARG A 95 -12.46 21.88 -23.48
CA ARG A 95 -12.57 23.16 -22.76
C ARG A 95 -12.55 24.37 -23.70
N GLU A 96 -12.01 24.26 -24.92
CA GLU A 96 -12.01 25.34 -25.89
C GLU A 96 -13.38 25.52 -26.57
N THR A 97 -14.00 24.41 -26.96
CA THR A 97 -15.29 24.42 -27.64
C THR A 97 -16.49 24.31 -26.70
N GLY A 98 -16.25 23.90 -25.44
CA GLY A 98 -17.29 23.58 -24.46
C GLY A 98 -18.09 22.32 -24.82
N GLN A 99 -17.62 21.51 -25.77
CA GLN A 99 -18.30 20.30 -26.21
C GLN A 99 -18.15 19.17 -25.20
N ILE A 100 -19.28 18.58 -24.83
CA ILE A 100 -19.32 17.39 -23.93
C ILE A 100 -19.83 16.21 -24.73
N LYS A 101 -19.06 15.09 -24.69
CA LYS A 101 -19.47 13.80 -25.28
C LYS A 101 -19.51 12.77 -24.15
N GLN A 102 -20.68 12.18 -23.89
CA GLN A 102 -20.84 11.09 -22.93
C GLN A 102 -21.13 9.77 -23.63
N GLN A 103 -20.45 8.71 -23.20
CA GLN A 103 -20.64 7.36 -23.73
C GLN A 103 -20.44 6.32 -22.64
N THR A 104 -21.18 5.22 -22.73
CA THR A 104 -20.92 4.01 -21.95
C THR A 104 -19.85 3.19 -22.67
N VAL A 105 -18.77 2.91 -21.97
CA VAL A 105 -17.61 2.19 -22.51
C VAL A 105 -17.39 0.90 -21.72
N PHE A 106 -17.20 -0.20 -22.44
CA PHE A 106 -16.80 -1.49 -21.88
C PHE A 106 -15.35 -1.39 -21.37
N LEU A 107 -15.09 -1.74 -20.11
CA LEU A 107 -13.76 -1.77 -19.53
C LEU A 107 -13.12 -3.16 -19.47
N GLY A 108 -13.88 -4.20 -19.66
CA GLY A 108 -13.40 -5.58 -19.70
C GLY A 108 -14.22 -6.54 -18.85
N ASP A 109 -13.86 -7.82 -18.97
CA ASP A 109 -14.45 -8.88 -18.16
C ASP A 109 -13.70 -9.02 -16.84
N PHE A 110 -14.41 -8.83 -15.73
CA PHE A 110 -13.86 -8.93 -14.38
C PHE A 110 -14.19 -10.28 -13.76
N PRO A 111 -13.19 -11.07 -13.33
CA PRO A 111 -13.43 -12.30 -12.60
C PRO A 111 -14.19 -12.03 -11.31
N ILE A 112 -15.26 -12.79 -11.10
CA ILE A 112 -16.14 -12.64 -9.93
C ILE A 112 -15.94 -13.81 -8.98
N MET A 113 -16.00 -13.50 -7.68
CA MET A 113 -15.91 -14.49 -6.62
C MET A 113 -17.17 -15.34 -6.56
N THR A 114 -17.00 -16.65 -6.41
CA THR A 114 -18.10 -17.57 -6.15
C THR A 114 -18.63 -17.43 -4.71
N ASP A 115 -19.83 -17.93 -4.45
CA ASP A 115 -20.43 -17.95 -3.10
C ASP A 115 -19.54 -18.67 -2.07
N THR A 116 -18.68 -19.54 -2.55
CA THR A 116 -17.71 -20.28 -1.72
C THR A 116 -16.40 -19.55 -1.50
N GLY A 117 -16.21 -18.33 -2.02
CA GLY A 117 -15.01 -17.52 -1.80
C GLY A 117 -13.81 -17.91 -2.69
N SER A 118 -14.06 -18.57 -3.81
CA SER A 118 -13.07 -18.95 -4.84
C SER A 118 -13.32 -18.21 -6.16
N PHE A 119 -12.40 -18.35 -7.11
CA PHE A 119 -12.52 -17.82 -8.47
C PHE A 119 -12.38 -18.96 -9.48
N ILE A 120 -13.12 -18.90 -10.57
CA ILE A 120 -12.95 -19.82 -11.69
C ILE A 120 -12.21 -19.10 -12.81
N ILE A 121 -10.99 -19.52 -13.08
CA ILE A 121 -10.10 -18.92 -14.07
C ILE A 121 -9.71 -20.02 -15.09
N ASN A 122 -10.10 -19.85 -16.35
CA ASN A 122 -9.86 -20.85 -17.40
C ASN A 122 -10.30 -22.27 -16.97
N GLY A 123 -11.53 -22.38 -16.44
CA GLY A 123 -12.11 -23.63 -15.96
C GLY A 123 -11.56 -24.16 -14.64
N THR A 124 -10.47 -23.59 -14.12
CA THR A 124 -9.83 -24.05 -12.88
C THR A 124 -10.25 -23.19 -11.69
N GLU A 125 -10.50 -23.84 -10.56
CA GLU A 125 -10.87 -23.15 -9.33
C GLU A 125 -9.61 -22.67 -8.59
N ARG A 126 -9.55 -21.37 -8.31
CA ARG A 126 -8.41 -20.71 -7.68
C ARG A 126 -8.82 -19.95 -6.43
N VAL A 127 -7.88 -19.84 -5.51
CA VAL A 127 -8.00 -19.06 -4.27
C VAL A 127 -6.98 -17.95 -4.28
N ILE A 128 -7.41 -16.73 -3.97
CA ILE A 128 -6.51 -15.61 -3.72
C ILE A 128 -6.18 -15.61 -2.22
N VAL A 129 -4.94 -15.90 -1.91
CA VAL A 129 -4.44 -15.97 -0.53
C VAL A 129 -4.23 -14.55 0.00
N SER A 130 -4.74 -14.28 1.20
CA SER A 130 -4.51 -13.00 1.87
C SER A 130 -3.04 -12.82 2.24
N GLN A 131 -2.53 -11.60 2.09
CA GLN A 131 -1.12 -11.29 2.28
C GLN A 131 -0.90 -10.56 3.60
N LEU A 132 0.11 -10.99 4.37
CA LEU A 132 0.62 -10.25 5.52
C LEU A 132 1.67 -9.24 5.06
N VAL A 133 1.41 -7.96 5.31
CA VAL A 133 2.32 -6.86 4.97
C VAL A 133 2.55 -5.98 6.18
N ARG A 134 3.67 -5.25 6.20
CA ARG A 134 3.87 -4.21 7.20
C ARG A 134 2.85 -3.09 6.97
N SER A 135 2.20 -2.64 8.03
CA SER A 135 1.29 -1.49 7.94
C SER A 135 2.06 -0.25 7.49
N PRO A 136 1.47 0.63 6.68
CA PRO A 136 2.07 1.94 6.43
C PRO A 136 2.20 2.73 7.73
N GLY A 137 3.19 3.63 7.81
CA GLY A 137 3.51 4.40 9.00
C GLY A 137 4.99 4.65 9.17
N VAL A 138 5.43 5.09 10.35
CA VAL A 138 6.83 5.30 10.70
C VAL A 138 7.25 4.29 11.77
N TYR A 139 8.43 3.67 11.58
CA TYR A 139 8.97 2.62 12.44
C TYR A 139 10.44 2.90 12.77
N PHE A 140 10.81 2.69 14.02
CA PHE A 140 12.17 2.87 14.51
C PHE A 140 12.74 1.54 14.98
N SER A 141 13.89 1.16 14.45
CA SER A 141 14.59 -0.07 14.76
C SER A 141 16.07 0.21 15.05
N GLN A 142 16.70 -0.72 15.74
CA GLN A 142 18.12 -0.73 16.03
C GLN A 142 18.74 -1.94 15.36
N GLU A 143 19.88 -1.75 14.73
CA GLU A 143 20.70 -2.82 14.14
C GLU A 143 22.15 -2.65 14.58
N ILE A 144 22.91 -3.74 14.66
CA ILE A 144 24.33 -3.70 14.96
C ILE A 144 25.09 -3.77 13.62
N ASP A 145 25.98 -2.81 13.37
CA ASP A 145 26.85 -2.85 12.18
C ASP A 145 27.87 -3.98 12.31
N LYS A 146 27.80 -4.93 11.39
CA LYS A 146 28.68 -6.13 11.35
C LYS A 146 30.17 -5.81 11.26
N THR A 147 30.54 -4.59 10.87
CA THR A 147 31.95 -4.20 10.65
C THR A 147 32.55 -3.40 11.79
N SER A 148 31.74 -2.70 12.57
CA SER A 148 32.20 -1.80 13.64
C SER A 148 31.62 -2.12 15.00
N ASP A 149 30.71 -3.10 15.10
CA ASP A 149 29.92 -3.45 16.31
C ASP A 149 29.21 -2.23 16.96
N LYS A 150 29.03 -1.15 16.21
CA LYS A 150 28.29 0.02 16.65
C LYS A 150 26.80 -0.18 16.43
N GLU A 151 26.02 0.36 17.34
CA GLU A 151 24.56 0.42 17.21
C GLU A 151 24.17 1.49 16.18
N ILE A 152 23.35 1.08 15.22
CA ILE A 152 22.80 1.93 14.16
C ILE A 152 21.30 2.01 14.39
N PHE A 153 20.78 3.23 14.47
CA PHE A 153 19.36 3.49 14.59
C PHE A 153 18.78 3.84 13.23
N ILE A 154 17.64 3.25 12.92
CA ILE A 154 17.00 3.38 11.61
C ILE A 154 15.54 3.75 11.82
N GLY A 155 15.12 4.88 11.23
CA GLY A 155 13.72 5.27 11.12
C GLY A 155 13.23 4.99 9.70
N LYS A 156 12.19 4.16 9.54
CA LYS A 156 11.62 3.81 8.23
C LYS A 156 10.22 4.39 8.11
N MET A 157 10.03 5.29 7.16
CA MET A 157 8.70 5.79 6.80
C MET A 157 8.21 5.01 5.59
N ILE A 158 7.13 4.26 5.79
CA ILE A 158 6.56 3.33 4.81
C ILE A 158 5.18 3.85 4.42
N PRO A 159 4.99 4.37 3.21
CA PRO A 159 3.67 4.73 2.70
C PRO A 159 2.88 3.49 2.27
N GLY A 160 1.58 3.62 2.13
CA GLY A 160 0.76 2.62 1.46
C GLY A 160 1.05 2.56 -0.04
N ARG A 161 1.39 3.72 -0.62
CA ARG A 161 1.83 3.87 -2.01
C ARG A 161 2.89 4.97 -2.10
N GLY A 162 4.00 4.69 -2.77
CA GLY A 162 5.07 5.67 -3.00
C GLY A 162 6.44 5.21 -2.51
N ALA A 163 7.38 6.13 -2.54
CA ALA A 163 8.77 5.89 -2.18
C ALA A 163 8.96 5.73 -0.66
N TRP A 164 9.72 4.74 -0.25
CA TRP A 164 10.13 4.57 1.14
C TRP A 164 11.22 5.57 1.50
N LEU A 165 11.14 6.15 2.70
CA LEU A 165 12.20 6.94 3.29
C LEU A 165 12.79 6.18 4.48
N GLU A 166 14.12 5.98 4.46
CA GLU A 166 14.86 5.36 5.54
C GLU A 166 15.88 6.38 6.05
N PHE A 167 15.72 6.83 7.30
CA PHE A 167 16.66 7.70 8.02
C PHE A 167 17.58 6.81 8.85
N ASP A 168 18.88 6.88 8.63
CA ASP A 168 19.82 6.02 9.34
C ASP A 168 20.99 6.81 9.95
N THR A 169 21.51 6.30 11.06
CA THR A 169 22.83 6.66 11.56
C THR A 169 23.88 5.71 10.97
N ASP A 170 25.13 6.16 10.81
CA ASP A 170 26.19 5.29 10.32
C ASP A 170 27.29 5.13 11.39
N LYS A 171 28.25 4.23 11.12
CA LYS A 171 29.41 3.98 11.97
C LYS A 171 30.29 5.21 12.25
N ARG A 172 30.10 6.28 11.50
CA ARG A 172 30.82 7.56 11.63
C ARG A 172 30.00 8.61 12.38
N ASP A 173 28.89 8.16 12.97
CA ASP A 173 27.95 8.99 13.71
C ASP A 173 27.39 10.15 12.84
N THR A 174 27.15 9.88 11.55
CA THR A 174 26.47 10.81 10.64
C THR A 174 25.03 10.34 10.36
N ILE A 175 24.13 11.28 10.12
CA ILE A 175 22.75 10.99 9.78
C ILE A 175 22.57 11.08 8.27
N GLY A 176 21.94 10.06 7.73
CA GLY A 176 21.64 9.97 6.31
C GLY A 176 20.23 9.53 6.02
N VAL A 177 19.90 9.61 4.74
CA VAL A 177 18.62 9.15 4.21
C VAL A 177 18.83 8.29 2.98
N ARG A 178 18.00 7.27 2.85
CA ARG A 178 17.85 6.47 1.62
C ARG A 178 16.42 6.58 1.12
N VAL A 179 16.29 6.84 -0.16
CA VAL A 179 15.00 6.83 -0.85
C VAL A 179 14.92 5.54 -1.65
N ASP A 180 13.87 4.73 -1.45
CA ASP A 180 13.65 3.44 -2.12
C ASP A 180 14.90 2.52 -2.08
N ARG A 181 15.59 2.47 -0.93
CA ARG A 181 16.81 1.67 -0.74
C ARG A 181 17.96 2.01 -1.70
N LYS A 182 17.93 3.20 -2.33
CA LYS A 182 19.01 3.68 -3.21
C LYS A 182 20.19 4.19 -2.39
N ARG A 183 21.14 4.85 -3.06
CA ARG A 183 22.37 5.35 -2.43
C ARG A 183 22.06 6.33 -1.30
N ARG A 184 22.69 6.12 -0.15
CA ARG A 184 22.61 7.00 1.03
C ARG A 184 23.06 8.42 0.71
N GLN A 185 22.34 9.39 1.25
CA GLN A 185 22.64 10.82 1.17
C GLN A 185 22.66 11.42 2.58
N HIS A 186 23.46 12.47 2.80
CA HIS A 186 23.42 13.20 4.05
C HIS A 186 22.07 13.86 4.24
N ILE A 187 21.58 13.85 5.49
CA ILE A 187 20.25 14.38 5.77
C ILE A 187 20.15 15.87 5.47
N THR A 188 21.21 16.64 5.74
CA THR A 188 21.32 18.06 5.44
C THR A 188 21.17 18.36 3.96
N ALA A 189 21.87 17.60 3.08
CA ALA A 189 21.73 17.71 1.63
C ALA A 189 20.32 17.34 1.16
N PHE A 190 19.72 16.28 1.72
CA PHE A 190 18.37 15.86 1.36
C PHE A 190 17.32 16.91 1.70
N LEU A 191 17.36 17.47 2.91
CA LEU A 191 16.40 18.50 3.34
C LEU A 191 16.55 19.78 2.51
N ARG A 192 17.79 20.23 2.20
CA ARG A 192 18.01 21.35 1.29
C ARG A 192 17.49 21.08 -0.12
N ALA A 193 17.68 19.86 -0.63
CA ALA A 193 17.11 19.46 -1.90
C ALA A 193 15.59 19.56 -1.93
N LEU A 194 14.91 19.11 -0.86
CA LEU A 194 13.46 19.25 -0.73
C LEU A 194 13.03 20.71 -0.57
N TYR A 195 13.78 21.52 0.18
CA TYR A 195 13.53 22.95 0.32
C TYR A 195 13.59 23.67 -1.03
N ALA A 196 14.54 23.32 -1.89
CA ALA A 196 14.67 23.89 -3.24
C ALA A 196 13.47 23.58 -4.17
N VAL A 197 12.66 22.56 -3.86
CA VAL A 197 11.47 22.23 -4.66
C VAL A 197 10.36 23.23 -4.43
N ASP A 198 10.00 23.50 -3.18
CA ASP A 198 8.95 24.44 -2.80
C ASP A 198 9.21 25.02 -1.41
N PRO A 199 9.94 26.14 -1.30
CA PRO A 199 10.23 26.76 -0.02
C PRO A 199 8.99 27.21 0.76
N SER A 200 7.87 27.47 0.07
CA SER A 200 6.63 27.96 0.70
C SER A 200 5.98 26.95 1.65
N GLN A 201 6.20 25.66 1.43
CA GLN A 201 5.64 24.59 2.26
C GLN A 201 6.39 24.37 3.59
N TRP A 202 7.58 24.96 3.74
CA TRP A 202 8.44 24.73 4.92
C TRP A 202 8.07 25.54 6.15
N GLY A 203 7.21 26.55 6.00
CA GLY A 203 6.67 27.32 7.12
C GLY A 203 7.75 27.91 8.03
N LYS A 204 7.84 27.39 9.26
CA LYS A 204 8.82 27.81 10.25
C LYS A 204 10.23 27.22 10.05
N TYR A 205 10.38 26.19 9.22
CA TYR A 205 11.65 25.54 8.99
C TYR A 205 12.33 26.16 7.77
N LYS A 206 13.42 26.86 7.99
CA LYS A 206 14.26 27.37 6.92
C LYS A 206 15.54 26.53 6.85
N ILE A 207 15.89 26.02 5.69
CA ILE A 207 17.10 25.20 5.48
C ILE A 207 17.75 25.53 4.14
N GLU A 208 18.35 26.72 4.06
CA GLU A 208 19.13 27.18 2.90
C GLU A 208 20.59 26.74 2.98
N THR A 209 21.14 26.78 4.19
CA THR A 209 22.51 26.36 4.47
C THR A 209 22.52 25.03 5.23
N LYS A 210 23.65 24.35 5.27
CA LYS A 210 23.78 23.11 6.05
C LYS A 210 23.82 23.37 7.56
N GLU A 211 24.23 24.57 7.97
CA GLU A 211 24.26 25.04 9.34
C GLU A 211 22.87 25.26 9.93
N ASP A 212 21.87 25.58 9.08
CA ASP A 212 20.47 25.75 9.51
C ASP A 212 19.90 24.45 10.11
N ALA A 213 20.53 23.30 9.86
CA ALA A 213 20.17 22.03 10.48
C ALA A 213 20.33 22.05 12.01
N ILE A 214 21.26 22.85 12.55
CA ILE A 214 21.46 23.00 13.99
C ILE A 214 20.25 23.71 14.62
N ASP A 215 19.70 24.72 13.95
CA ASP A 215 18.52 25.46 14.44
C ASP A 215 17.27 24.56 14.47
N ILE A 216 17.18 23.57 13.55
CA ILE A 216 16.03 22.66 13.45
C ILE A 216 16.15 21.47 14.42
N PHE A 217 17.33 20.86 14.50
CA PHE A 217 17.55 19.61 15.22
C PHE A 217 18.28 19.75 16.55
N GLY A 218 18.93 20.88 16.81
CA GLY A 218 19.80 21.11 17.95
C GLY A 218 21.27 20.75 17.67
N ASP A 219 22.12 21.11 18.61
CA ASP A 219 23.57 20.94 18.52
C ASP A 219 24.02 19.54 18.98
N TYR A 220 23.65 18.53 18.19
CA TYR A 220 24.07 17.14 18.43
C TYR A 220 25.35 16.81 17.68
N PRO A 221 26.26 15.99 18.26
CA PRO A 221 27.49 15.56 17.59
C PRO A 221 27.23 14.88 16.24
N SER A 222 26.14 14.14 16.12
CA SER A 222 25.74 13.48 14.88
C SER A 222 25.37 14.47 13.77
N ILE A 223 24.79 15.61 14.12
CA ILE A 223 24.46 16.69 13.18
C ILE A 223 25.73 17.42 12.76
N GLN A 224 26.60 17.77 13.71
CA GLN A 224 27.90 18.42 13.43
C GLN A 224 28.74 17.56 12.47
N ASN A 225 28.91 16.27 12.78
CA ASN A 225 29.62 15.32 11.91
C ASN A 225 28.99 15.21 10.50
N THR A 226 27.67 15.37 10.39
CA THR A 226 26.96 15.35 9.12
C THR A 226 27.24 16.62 8.32
N ILE A 227 27.20 17.78 8.94
CA ILE A 227 27.51 19.10 8.34
C ILE A 227 28.93 19.15 7.80
N GLU A 228 29.92 18.67 8.58
CA GLU A 228 31.32 18.64 8.15
C GLU A 228 31.55 17.80 6.88
N ARG A 229 30.76 16.73 6.70
CA ARG A 229 30.90 15.78 5.58
C ARG A 229 29.99 16.04 4.41
N ASP A 230 29.04 16.96 4.56
CA ASP A 230 28.16 17.34 3.47
C ASP A 230 28.89 18.23 2.47
N PRO A 231 29.11 17.76 1.21
CA PRO A 231 29.87 18.50 0.21
C PRO A 231 29.07 19.60 -0.46
N ASP A 232 27.74 19.55 -0.38
CA ASP A 232 26.87 20.46 -1.12
C ASP A 232 26.77 21.82 -0.43
N THR A 233 26.90 22.88 -1.22
CA THR A 233 26.90 24.25 -0.71
C THR A 233 25.60 25.00 -0.95
N THR A 234 24.83 24.63 -1.97
CA THR A 234 23.56 25.28 -2.33
C THR A 234 22.41 24.30 -2.40
N PRO A 235 21.16 24.74 -2.16
CA PRO A 235 19.97 23.88 -2.28
C PRO A 235 19.80 23.27 -3.70
N GLU A 236 20.14 24.02 -4.76
CA GLU A 236 20.06 23.51 -6.13
C GLU A 236 21.12 22.43 -6.41
N ALA A 237 22.35 22.59 -5.87
CA ALA A 237 23.38 21.57 -5.98
C ALA A 237 22.97 20.27 -5.28
N ALA A 238 22.37 20.38 -4.09
CA ALA A 238 21.83 19.26 -3.36
C ALA A 238 20.68 18.56 -4.11
N LEU A 239 19.81 19.32 -4.77
CA LEU A 239 18.71 18.80 -5.59
C LEU A 239 19.24 18.03 -6.81
N ILE A 240 20.27 18.53 -7.47
CA ILE A 240 20.92 17.86 -8.61
C ILE A 240 21.61 16.57 -8.14
N ASP A 241 22.29 16.58 -6.98
CA ASP A 241 22.92 15.38 -6.42
C ASP A 241 21.89 14.31 -6.06
N LEU A 242 20.76 14.71 -5.47
CA LEU A 242 19.62 13.82 -5.20
C LEU A 242 19.11 13.17 -6.49
N TYR A 243 18.92 13.96 -7.55
CA TYR A 243 18.48 13.45 -8.85
C TYR A 243 19.46 12.41 -9.43
N ARG A 244 20.77 12.70 -9.40
CA ARG A 244 21.81 11.78 -9.89
C ARG A 244 21.82 10.45 -9.12
N LYS A 245 21.54 10.49 -7.81
CA LYS A 245 21.44 9.28 -6.98
C LYS A 245 20.18 8.48 -7.26
N LEU A 246 19.06 9.17 -7.58
CA LEU A 246 17.78 8.53 -7.90
C LEU A 246 17.75 7.99 -9.34
N ARG A 247 18.36 8.70 -10.29
CA ARG A 247 18.42 8.34 -11.72
C ARG A 247 19.84 8.43 -12.28
N PRO A 248 20.69 7.46 -11.98
CA PRO A 248 22.05 7.45 -12.50
C PRO A 248 22.03 7.30 -14.02
N GLY A 249 22.81 8.15 -14.72
CA GLY A 249 22.94 8.12 -16.17
C GLY A 249 22.04 9.09 -16.95
N GLU A 250 21.04 9.71 -16.31
CA GLU A 250 20.24 10.75 -16.94
C GLU A 250 20.86 12.15 -16.75
N PRO A 251 20.73 13.07 -17.73
CA PRO A 251 21.19 14.44 -17.57
C PRO A 251 20.40 15.14 -16.46
N ALA A 252 21.11 15.65 -15.46
CA ALA A 252 20.52 16.30 -14.30
C ALA A 252 20.37 17.81 -14.54
N THR A 253 19.14 18.29 -14.69
CA THR A 253 18.81 19.72 -14.69
C THR A 253 18.02 20.04 -13.43
N VAL A 254 18.07 21.28 -12.94
CA VAL A 254 17.33 21.72 -11.75
C VAL A 254 15.83 21.49 -11.93
N GLU A 255 15.30 21.78 -13.11
CA GLU A 255 13.88 21.63 -13.43
C GLU A 255 13.45 20.17 -13.45
N SER A 256 14.21 19.29 -14.12
CA SER A 256 13.95 17.83 -14.12
C SER A 256 14.00 17.24 -12.72
N ALA A 257 14.95 17.69 -11.91
CA ALA A 257 15.09 17.26 -10.53
C ALA A 257 13.94 17.73 -9.65
N ARG A 258 13.52 18.99 -9.79
CA ARG A 258 12.34 19.55 -9.10
C ARG A 258 11.07 18.78 -9.43
N ASN A 259 10.81 18.53 -10.72
CA ASN A 259 9.66 17.78 -11.17
C ASN A 259 9.67 16.33 -10.66
N LEU A 260 10.81 15.65 -10.65
CA LEU A 260 10.92 14.30 -10.12
C LEU A 260 10.55 14.24 -8.63
N VAL A 261 11.14 15.12 -7.82
CA VAL A 261 10.90 15.13 -6.36
C VAL A 261 9.47 15.53 -6.06
N LYS A 262 8.91 16.53 -6.76
CA LYS A 262 7.51 16.93 -6.64
C LYS A 262 6.56 15.77 -6.94
N GLN A 263 6.81 15.04 -8.02
CA GLN A 263 6.01 13.86 -8.37
C GLN A 263 6.16 12.73 -7.34
N MET A 264 7.35 12.56 -6.75
CA MET A 264 7.64 11.44 -5.85
C MET A 264 7.00 11.60 -4.47
N PHE A 265 6.95 12.83 -3.91
CA PHE A 265 6.53 13.07 -2.53
C PHE A 265 5.30 13.98 -2.38
N TYR A 266 5.07 14.88 -3.35
CA TYR A 266 4.06 15.94 -3.25
C TYR A 266 2.95 15.81 -4.30
N THR A 267 2.71 14.60 -4.80
CA THR A 267 1.62 14.31 -5.74
C THR A 267 0.78 13.16 -5.18
N ALA A 268 -0.49 13.43 -4.85
CA ALA A 268 -1.41 12.46 -4.24
C ALA A 268 -1.57 11.17 -5.07
N LYS A 269 -1.54 11.27 -6.41
CA LYS A 269 -1.59 10.09 -7.29
C LYS A 269 -0.38 9.16 -7.14
N ARG A 270 0.76 9.64 -6.61
CA ARG A 270 2.01 8.86 -6.51
C ARG A 270 2.47 8.55 -5.09
N TYR A 271 2.08 9.36 -4.13
CA TYR A 271 2.42 9.16 -2.72
C TYR A 271 1.16 9.21 -1.87
N ASP A 272 0.92 8.17 -1.10
CA ASP A 272 -0.21 8.09 -0.20
C ASP A 272 0.14 7.25 1.02
N LEU A 273 0.07 7.85 2.19
CA LEU A 273 0.21 7.16 3.48
C LEU A 273 -0.98 6.28 3.81
N THR A 274 -2.12 6.51 3.19
CA THR A 274 -3.43 5.95 3.55
C THR A 274 -3.95 6.38 4.92
N LYS A 275 -5.23 6.17 5.20
CA LYS A 275 -5.84 6.47 6.52
C LYS A 275 -5.07 5.80 7.67
N VAL A 276 -4.72 4.52 7.49
CA VAL A 276 -3.98 3.73 8.49
C VAL A 276 -2.57 4.28 8.72
N GLY A 277 -1.86 4.61 7.64
CA GLY A 277 -0.51 5.14 7.74
C GLY A 277 -0.48 6.51 8.41
N ARG A 278 -1.40 7.40 8.06
CA ARG A 278 -1.53 8.72 8.69
C ARG A 278 -1.81 8.60 10.18
N TYR A 279 -2.79 7.79 10.57
CA TYR A 279 -3.10 7.52 11.97
C TYR A 279 -1.88 7.03 12.76
N LYS A 280 -1.13 6.07 12.20
CA LYS A 280 0.07 5.54 12.85
C LYS A 280 1.21 6.54 12.98
N VAL A 281 1.43 7.38 11.95
CA VAL A 281 2.43 8.45 12.01
C VAL A 281 2.06 9.46 13.10
N GLU A 282 0.80 9.90 13.14
CA GLU A 282 0.30 10.83 14.15
C GLU A 282 0.41 10.25 15.55
N GLN A 283 -0.04 9.03 15.76
CA GLN A 283 0.06 8.34 17.05
C GLN A 283 1.53 8.19 17.49
N LYS A 284 2.43 7.78 16.60
CA LYS A 284 3.83 7.56 16.93
C LYS A 284 4.57 8.85 17.26
N LEU A 285 4.25 9.92 16.52
CA LEU A 285 4.86 11.24 16.71
C LEU A 285 4.09 12.13 17.71
N GLY A 286 3.14 11.54 18.47
CA GLY A 286 2.39 12.24 19.52
C GLY A 286 1.57 13.43 19.01
N ARG A 287 1.14 13.37 17.77
CA ARG A 287 0.31 14.40 17.17
C ARG A 287 -1.13 13.97 17.23
N ASP A 288 -1.88 14.71 18.00
CA ASP A 288 -3.33 14.54 18.09
C ASP A 288 -3.96 15.68 17.29
N TYR A 289 -4.26 15.44 16.03
CA TYR A 289 -4.94 16.41 15.18
C TYR A 289 -6.45 16.46 15.43
N GLY A 290 -6.90 16.01 16.61
CA GLY A 290 -8.29 15.82 16.96
C GLY A 290 -8.84 14.52 16.36
N GLU A 291 -9.95 14.04 16.90
CA GLU A 291 -10.75 12.99 16.28
C GLU A 291 -11.31 13.51 14.94
N LYS A 292 -10.47 13.45 13.91
CA LYS A 292 -10.98 13.57 12.55
C LYS A 292 -11.71 12.25 12.31
N ASP A 293 -13.02 12.32 12.20
CA ASP A 293 -13.84 11.23 11.72
C ASP A 293 -13.20 10.63 10.47
N ALA A 294 -13.25 9.31 10.35
CA ALA A 294 -12.69 8.61 9.17
C ALA A 294 -13.24 9.16 7.84
N GLU A 295 -14.38 9.85 7.88
CA GLU A 295 -15.03 10.53 6.78
C GLU A 295 -14.32 11.84 6.35
N SER A 296 -13.54 12.47 7.22
CA SER A 296 -12.84 13.73 6.93
C SER A 296 -11.45 13.55 6.32
N TYR A 297 -10.98 12.31 6.13
CA TYR A 297 -9.69 12.04 5.49
C TYR A 297 -9.76 12.32 3.99
N THR A 298 -8.81 13.13 3.51
CA THR A 298 -8.62 13.38 2.08
C THR A 298 -7.21 12.96 1.67
N THR A 299 -7.11 12.14 0.62
CA THR A 299 -5.80 11.68 0.12
C THR A 299 -4.90 12.84 -0.29
N GLU A 300 -5.47 13.91 -0.81
CA GLU A 300 -4.74 15.08 -1.29
C GLU A 300 -4.06 15.88 -0.17
N VAL A 301 -4.64 15.90 1.03
CA VAL A 301 -4.12 16.67 2.17
C VAL A 301 -3.47 15.76 3.21
N ASP A 302 -4.13 14.65 3.55
CA ASP A 302 -3.73 13.79 4.64
C ASP A 302 -2.84 12.63 4.18
N GLY A 303 -2.98 12.18 2.92
CA GLY A 303 -2.18 11.10 2.35
C GLY A 303 -0.76 11.51 1.98
N MET A 304 -0.53 12.78 1.66
CA MET A 304 0.80 13.26 1.24
C MET A 304 1.78 13.35 2.39
N LEU A 305 3.07 13.27 2.05
CA LEU A 305 4.17 13.47 2.99
C LEU A 305 4.21 14.94 3.45
N ARG A 306 4.12 15.16 4.75
CA ARG A 306 4.29 16.49 5.36
C ARG A 306 5.73 16.69 5.81
N ILE A 307 6.22 17.92 5.75
CA ILE A 307 7.57 18.26 6.20
C ILE A 307 7.74 17.98 7.68
N ASP A 308 6.72 18.30 8.48
CA ASP A 308 6.71 17.98 9.90
C ASP A 308 6.91 16.47 10.17
N ASP A 309 6.33 15.58 9.35
CA ASP A 309 6.50 14.13 9.51
C ASP A 309 7.95 13.71 9.38
N MET A 310 8.65 14.29 8.41
CA MET A 310 10.07 14.05 8.20
C MET A 310 10.92 14.62 9.34
N ILE A 311 10.69 15.87 9.69
CA ILE A 311 11.46 16.56 10.73
C ILE A 311 11.36 15.84 12.07
N ASP A 312 10.13 15.52 12.51
CA ASP A 312 9.94 14.82 13.79
C ASP A 312 10.48 13.37 13.74
N SER A 313 10.39 12.69 12.59
CA SER A 313 11.00 11.36 12.44
C SER A 313 12.53 11.41 12.51
N ILE A 314 13.15 12.44 11.94
CA ILE A 314 14.61 12.66 12.03
C ILE A 314 15.01 12.98 13.46
N LYS A 315 14.27 13.88 14.15
CA LYS A 315 14.49 14.18 15.58
C LYS A 315 14.42 12.91 16.43
N TYR A 316 13.47 12.03 16.13
CA TYR A 316 13.31 10.76 16.83
C TYR A 316 14.55 9.86 16.66
N VAL A 317 15.12 9.77 15.45
CA VAL A 317 16.34 8.99 15.18
C VAL A 317 17.56 9.62 15.90
N ILE A 318 17.67 10.96 15.90
CA ILE A 318 18.75 11.67 16.59
C ILE A 318 18.70 11.41 18.09
N ALA A 319 17.54 11.53 18.69
CA ALA A 319 17.34 11.31 20.12
C ALA A 319 17.59 9.84 20.52
N LEU A 320 17.14 8.88 19.72
CA LEU A 320 17.51 7.47 19.94
C LEU A 320 19.03 7.25 19.91
N HIS A 321 19.73 7.88 18.96
CA HIS A 321 21.18 7.79 18.87
C HIS A 321 21.90 8.48 20.03
N ALA A 322 21.33 9.59 20.54
CA ALA A 322 21.84 10.30 21.72
C ALA A 322 21.53 9.57 23.05
N GLY A 323 20.69 8.53 23.02
CA GLY A 323 20.26 7.80 24.23
C GLY A 323 19.23 8.56 25.07
N GLU A 324 18.52 9.50 24.47
CA GLU A 324 17.42 10.21 25.13
C GLU A 324 16.21 9.31 25.28
N THR A 325 15.33 9.65 26.22
CA THR A 325 14.09 8.90 26.47
C THR A 325 12.86 9.63 25.97
N THR A 326 12.97 10.93 25.73
CA THR A 326 11.87 11.81 25.30
C THR A 326 12.33 12.78 24.21
N ILE A 327 11.40 13.21 23.37
CA ILE A 327 11.59 14.29 22.39
C ILE A 327 10.41 15.26 22.45
N THR A 328 10.65 16.50 22.01
CA THR A 328 9.58 17.48 21.80
C THR A 328 9.23 17.54 20.32
N ASN A 329 7.96 17.24 19.98
CA ASN A 329 7.47 17.28 18.60
C ASN A 329 7.22 18.72 18.11
N ASN A 330 6.79 18.88 16.85
CA ASN A 330 6.50 20.17 16.24
C ASN A 330 5.37 20.98 16.91
N LEU A 331 4.52 20.33 17.71
CA LEU A 331 3.43 20.93 18.50
C LEU A 331 3.86 21.31 19.92
N GLY A 332 5.13 21.12 20.29
CA GLY A 332 5.64 21.39 21.64
C GLY A 332 5.25 20.32 22.67
N ARG A 333 4.76 19.16 22.26
CA ARG A 333 4.43 18.05 23.15
C ARG A 333 5.63 17.14 23.37
N GLU A 334 5.85 16.72 24.59
CA GLU A 334 6.86 15.73 24.94
C GLU A 334 6.36 14.30 24.64
N ILE A 335 7.18 13.53 23.96
CA ILE A 335 6.88 12.16 23.53
C ILE A 335 7.95 11.22 24.04
N ASN A 336 7.53 10.11 24.66
CA ASN A 336 8.43 9.01 25.00
C ASN A 336 8.88 8.26 23.73
N ILE A 337 10.17 8.13 23.54
CA ILE A 337 10.75 7.40 22.41
C ILE A 337 11.03 5.95 22.79
N ARG A 338 10.75 5.05 21.86
CA ARG A 338 10.99 3.62 22.00
C ARG A 338 11.17 2.97 20.63
N LEU A 339 11.94 1.91 20.59
CA LEU A 339 12.04 1.05 19.42
C LEU A 339 10.72 0.33 19.16
N ASP A 340 10.45 0.05 17.90
CA ASP A 340 9.23 -0.64 17.47
C ASP A 340 9.47 -2.11 17.27
N ASP A 341 8.52 -2.91 17.74
CA ASP A 341 8.44 -4.32 17.40
C ASP A 341 7.76 -4.49 16.04
N ILE A 342 8.56 -4.86 15.06
CA ILE A 342 8.13 -4.96 13.65
C ILE A 342 7.20 -6.14 13.43
N ASP A 343 7.33 -7.21 14.21
CA ASP A 343 6.59 -8.47 14.04
C ASP A 343 5.28 -8.51 14.84
N HIS A 344 5.06 -7.52 15.70
CA HIS A 344 3.80 -7.36 16.40
C HIS A 344 2.64 -7.11 15.41
N PHE A 345 1.51 -7.81 15.55
CA PHE A 345 0.35 -7.64 14.64
C PHE A 345 -0.31 -6.25 14.69
N GLY A 346 0.00 -5.44 15.66
CA GLY A 346 -0.27 -4.01 15.60
C GLY A 346 0.48 -3.30 14.46
N ASN A 347 1.60 -3.83 14.00
CA ASN A 347 2.46 -3.29 12.95
C ASN A 347 2.43 -4.10 11.64
N ARG A 348 1.83 -5.27 11.66
CA ARG A 348 1.57 -6.11 10.48
C ARG A 348 0.07 -6.15 10.24
N ARG A 349 -0.35 -5.93 9.02
CA ARG A 349 -1.76 -6.00 8.62
C ARG A 349 -1.99 -7.07 7.56
N ILE A 350 -3.23 -7.44 7.40
CA ILE A 350 -3.66 -8.34 6.33
C ILE A 350 -4.11 -7.49 5.14
N ARG A 351 -3.55 -7.80 3.98
CA ARG A 351 -4.02 -7.31 2.69
C ARG A 351 -4.91 -8.39 2.09
N THR A 352 -6.19 -8.10 2.04
CA THR A 352 -7.22 -9.06 1.60
C THR A 352 -7.41 -9.05 0.08
N VAL A 353 -8.21 -9.97 -0.43
CA VAL A 353 -8.43 -10.16 -1.86
C VAL A 353 -8.91 -8.90 -2.57
N GLY A 354 -9.84 -8.15 -1.97
CA GLY A 354 -10.37 -6.91 -2.57
C GLY A 354 -9.27 -5.88 -2.80
N GLU A 355 -8.42 -5.63 -1.80
CA GLU A 355 -7.29 -4.71 -1.91
C GLU A 355 -6.24 -5.20 -2.92
N LEU A 356 -5.98 -6.51 -2.99
CA LEU A 356 -5.05 -7.08 -3.97
C LEU A 356 -5.54 -6.87 -5.40
N VAL A 357 -6.82 -7.11 -5.66
CA VAL A 357 -7.45 -6.88 -6.98
C VAL A 357 -7.48 -5.38 -7.28
N GLN A 358 -7.85 -4.55 -6.31
CA GLN A 358 -7.84 -3.09 -6.42
C GLN A 358 -6.48 -2.58 -6.91
N ASN A 359 -5.40 -3.05 -6.32
CA ASN A 359 -4.05 -2.64 -6.71
C ASN A 359 -3.70 -3.06 -8.16
N GLN A 360 -4.18 -4.21 -8.62
CA GLN A 360 -3.95 -4.64 -10.01
C GLN A 360 -4.77 -3.82 -11.01
N VAL A 361 -6.02 -3.52 -10.68
CA VAL A 361 -6.85 -2.61 -11.49
C VAL A 361 -6.20 -1.24 -11.58
N ARG A 362 -5.68 -0.71 -10.46
CA ARG A 362 -4.94 0.58 -10.44
C ARG A 362 -3.74 0.57 -11.38
N VAL A 363 -2.95 -0.51 -11.40
CA VAL A 363 -1.83 -0.66 -12.34
C VAL A 363 -2.32 -0.66 -13.80
N GLY A 364 -3.40 -1.39 -14.09
CA GLY A 364 -4.02 -1.42 -15.41
C GLY A 364 -4.52 -0.05 -15.87
N LEU A 365 -5.21 0.65 -14.98
CA LEU A 365 -5.76 2.00 -15.23
C LEU A 365 -4.66 3.06 -15.38
N SER A 366 -3.56 2.98 -14.61
CA SER A 366 -2.40 3.89 -14.80
C SER A 366 -1.74 3.72 -16.16
N ARG A 367 -1.69 2.49 -16.68
CA ARG A 367 -1.23 2.23 -18.06
C ARG A 367 -2.21 2.78 -19.09
N LEU A 368 -3.51 2.64 -18.83
CA LEU A 368 -4.58 3.21 -19.65
C LEU A 368 -4.49 4.74 -19.69
N GLU A 369 -4.35 5.40 -18.54
CA GLU A 369 -4.18 6.85 -18.44
C GLU A 369 -3.09 7.38 -19.38
N ARG A 370 -1.93 6.71 -19.40
CA ARG A 370 -0.82 7.09 -20.27
C ARG A 370 -1.20 6.99 -21.76
N VAL A 371 -1.89 5.89 -22.14
CA VAL A 371 -2.34 5.70 -23.53
C VAL A 371 -3.41 6.71 -23.91
N VAL A 372 -4.34 7.03 -23.00
CA VAL A 372 -5.37 8.06 -23.23
C VAL A 372 -4.74 9.41 -23.47
N ARG A 373 -3.77 9.84 -22.65
CA ARG A 373 -3.04 11.09 -22.86
C ARG A 373 -2.32 11.16 -24.20
N GLU A 374 -1.66 10.08 -24.59
CA GLU A 374 -0.98 9.99 -25.88
C GLU A 374 -1.98 10.10 -27.03
N ARG A 375 -3.14 9.44 -26.95
CA ARG A 375 -4.19 9.50 -27.96
C ARG A 375 -4.84 10.88 -28.06
N MET A 376 -5.09 11.56 -26.91
CA MET A 376 -5.60 12.92 -26.89
C MET A 376 -4.68 13.89 -27.64
N THR A 377 -3.35 13.66 -27.59
CA THR A 377 -2.38 14.53 -28.25
C THR A 377 -2.24 14.22 -29.74
N THR A 378 -2.49 12.96 -30.17
CA THR A 378 -2.21 12.51 -31.54
C THR A 378 -3.43 12.46 -32.44
N GLN A 379 -4.65 12.39 -31.89
CA GLN A 379 -5.89 12.30 -32.65
C GLN A 379 -6.45 13.66 -33.03
N GLU A 380 -7.16 13.72 -34.17
CA GLU A 380 -7.89 14.93 -34.58
C GLU A 380 -9.05 15.24 -33.62
N PRO A 381 -9.21 16.48 -33.17
CA PRO A 381 -10.20 16.88 -32.14
C PRO A 381 -11.65 16.45 -32.46
N GLU A 382 -12.05 16.51 -33.72
CA GLU A 382 -13.41 16.16 -34.14
C GLU A 382 -13.70 14.66 -34.03
N ALA A 383 -12.70 13.81 -34.25
CA ALA A 383 -12.79 12.36 -34.21
C ALA A 383 -12.71 11.77 -32.80
N ILE A 384 -12.35 12.57 -31.79
CA ILE A 384 -12.20 12.11 -30.42
C ILE A 384 -13.56 11.74 -29.81
N THR A 385 -13.65 10.49 -29.34
CA THR A 385 -14.78 9.99 -28.54
C THR A 385 -14.24 9.23 -27.34
N PRO A 386 -15.00 9.13 -26.21
CA PRO A 386 -14.58 8.31 -25.06
C PRO A 386 -14.17 6.88 -25.46
N GLN A 387 -14.94 6.26 -26.36
CA GLN A 387 -14.66 4.89 -26.83
C GLN A 387 -13.36 4.79 -27.64
N SER A 388 -13.00 5.80 -28.45
CA SER A 388 -11.74 5.80 -29.22
C SER A 388 -10.50 6.02 -28.34
N LEU A 389 -10.66 6.74 -27.23
CA LEU A 389 -9.58 7.02 -26.27
C LEU A 389 -9.27 5.84 -25.39
N ILE A 390 -10.28 5.13 -24.89
CA ILE A 390 -10.15 4.08 -23.91
C ILE A 390 -9.67 2.77 -24.58
N ASN A 391 -8.54 2.25 -24.11
CA ASN A 391 -8.01 0.94 -24.52
C ASN A 391 -8.09 -0.03 -23.34
N ILE A 392 -8.91 -1.03 -23.44
CA ILE A 392 -9.17 -2.01 -22.37
C ILE A 392 -8.02 -3.01 -22.14
N ARG A 393 -7.13 -3.19 -23.13
CA ARG A 393 -6.08 -4.24 -23.09
C ARG A 393 -5.16 -4.16 -21.87
N PRO A 394 -4.70 -2.98 -21.41
CA PRO A 394 -3.85 -2.87 -20.22
C PRO A 394 -4.52 -3.37 -18.94
N ILE A 395 -5.82 -3.13 -18.78
CA ILE A 395 -6.60 -3.58 -17.61
C ILE A 395 -6.76 -5.07 -17.63
N GLN A 396 -7.20 -5.61 -18.77
CA GLN A 396 -7.37 -7.06 -18.95
C GLN A 396 -6.05 -7.82 -18.79
N ALA A 397 -4.94 -7.27 -19.31
CA ALA A 397 -3.62 -7.87 -19.16
C ALA A 397 -3.20 -7.93 -17.69
N SER A 398 -3.40 -6.85 -16.93
CA SER A 398 -3.07 -6.79 -15.50
C SER A 398 -3.90 -7.79 -14.68
N LEU A 399 -5.20 -7.92 -14.96
CA LEU A 399 -6.06 -8.89 -14.29
C LEU A 399 -5.68 -10.34 -14.66
N LYS A 400 -5.44 -10.63 -15.94
CA LYS A 400 -5.00 -11.96 -16.38
C LYS A 400 -3.65 -12.35 -15.77
N GLU A 401 -2.71 -11.41 -15.67
CA GLU A 401 -1.43 -11.62 -15.02
C GLU A 401 -1.61 -11.97 -13.54
N PHE A 402 -2.45 -11.22 -12.83
CA PHE A 402 -2.70 -11.47 -11.41
C PHE A 402 -3.39 -12.80 -11.16
N PHE A 403 -4.56 -13.03 -11.74
CA PHE A 403 -5.33 -14.26 -11.51
C PHE A 403 -4.64 -15.52 -12.05
N GLY A 404 -3.86 -15.39 -13.13
CA GLY A 404 -3.21 -16.53 -13.79
C GLY A 404 -1.85 -16.88 -13.20
N THR A 405 -1.00 -15.89 -12.93
CA THR A 405 0.44 -16.11 -12.65
C THR A 405 0.93 -15.58 -11.32
N SER A 406 0.12 -14.80 -10.57
CA SER A 406 0.54 -14.29 -9.28
C SER A 406 0.80 -15.40 -8.27
N GLN A 407 1.82 -15.25 -7.44
CA GLN A 407 2.13 -16.15 -6.32
C GLN A 407 0.99 -16.26 -5.30
N LEU A 408 0.13 -15.25 -5.22
CA LEU A 408 -1.02 -15.21 -4.31
C LEU A 408 -2.27 -15.85 -4.90
N SER A 409 -2.32 -16.04 -6.24
CA SER A 409 -3.40 -16.78 -6.92
C SER A 409 -2.98 -18.23 -7.05
N GLN A 410 -3.56 -19.09 -6.25
CA GLN A 410 -3.18 -20.50 -6.14
C GLN A 410 -4.34 -21.41 -6.58
N PHE A 411 -4.01 -22.58 -7.16
CA PHE A 411 -5.01 -23.62 -7.35
C PHE A 411 -5.58 -24.05 -6.01
N MET A 412 -6.89 -24.18 -5.94
CA MET A 412 -7.54 -24.56 -4.69
C MET A 412 -7.24 -26.02 -4.33
N ASP A 413 -6.81 -26.25 -3.09
CA ASP A 413 -6.64 -27.57 -2.54
C ASP A 413 -8.02 -28.21 -2.35
N GLN A 414 -8.32 -29.30 -3.05
CA GLN A 414 -9.64 -29.96 -3.08
C GLN A 414 -9.63 -31.46 -2.71
N PRO A 415 -8.66 -32.01 -1.96
CA PRO A 415 -8.73 -33.41 -1.56
C PRO A 415 -9.93 -33.68 -0.63
N ASN A 416 -10.34 -32.68 0.16
CA ASN A 416 -11.53 -32.70 0.97
C ASN A 416 -12.07 -31.27 1.22
N PRO A 417 -13.31 -31.09 1.68
CA PRO A 417 -13.88 -29.75 1.95
C PRO A 417 -13.12 -28.94 2.99
N ILE A 418 -12.49 -29.59 3.99
CA ILE A 418 -11.73 -28.91 5.05
C ILE A 418 -10.44 -28.32 4.48
N ALA A 419 -9.75 -29.03 3.59
CA ALA A 419 -8.57 -28.52 2.91
C ALA A 419 -8.89 -27.27 2.06
N ALA A 420 -10.02 -27.27 1.35
CA ALA A 420 -10.49 -26.12 0.61
C ALA A 420 -10.82 -24.93 1.52
N LEU A 421 -11.45 -25.17 2.66
CA LEU A 421 -11.76 -24.14 3.66
C LEU A 421 -10.48 -23.53 4.24
N THR A 422 -9.53 -24.37 4.64
CA THR A 422 -8.26 -23.95 5.21
C THR A 422 -7.43 -23.14 4.22
N HIS A 423 -7.43 -23.53 2.94
CA HIS A 423 -6.73 -22.80 1.89
C HIS A 423 -7.26 -21.37 1.71
N ARG A 424 -8.57 -21.18 1.77
CA ARG A 424 -9.20 -19.84 1.68
C ARG A 424 -8.90 -18.97 2.90
N ARG A 425 -8.57 -19.55 4.04
CA ARG A 425 -8.19 -18.87 5.29
C ARG A 425 -6.69 -18.71 5.48
N ARG A 426 -5.90 -19.11 4.48
CA ARG A 426 -4.43 -19.03 4.51
C ARG A 426 -3.96 -17.58 4.49
N LEU A 427 -2.88 -17.32 5.22
CA LEU A 427 -2.16 -16.05 5.26
C LEU A 427 -0.74 -16.28 4.74
N SER A 428 -0.27 -15.43 3.84
CA SER A 428 1.07 -15.52 3.28
C SER A 428 1.82 -14.21 3.50
N ALA A 429 3.05 -14.28 4.04
CA ALA A 429 3.95 -13.13 4.11
C ALA A 429 4.71 -12.90 2.79
N LEU A 430 4.60 -13.84 1.84
CA LEU A 430 5.26 -13.81 0.53
C LEU A 430 4.46 -13.02 -0.50
N GLY A 431 5.06 -12.81 -1.67
CA GLY A 431 4.39 -12.19 -2.81
C GLY A 431 4.81 -10.73 -3.05
N PRO A 432 4.20 -10.06 -4.04
CA PRO A 432 4.53 -8.69 -4.40
C PRO A 432 4.29 -7.73 -3.24
N GLY A 433 5.31 -6.92 -2.89
CA GLY A 433 5.27 -6.02 -1.73
C GLY A 433 5.40 -6.70 -0.36
N GLY A 434 5.57 -8.03 -0.32
CA GLY A 434 5.85 -8.82 0.88
C GLY A 434 7.32 -9.20 1.02
N LEU A 435 7.57 -10.25 1.82
CA LEU A 435 8.91 -10.78 2.07
C LEU A 435 9.36 -11.75 0.97
N SER A 436 10.67 -11.86 0.78
CA SER A 436 11.25 -12.96 0.01
C SER A 436 11.75 -14.05 0.97
N ARG A 437 11.68 -15.31 0.56
CA ARG A 437 12.11 -16.46 1.36
C ARG A 437 13.54 -16.34 1.87
N GLU A 438 14.43 -15.85 1.00
CA GLU A 438 15.88 -15.73 1.28
C GLU A 438 16.20 -14.58 2.25
N ARG A 439 15.38 -13.54 2.27
CA ARG A 439 15.58 -12.35 3.12
C ARG A 439 14.80 -12.40 4.43
N ALA A 440 13.94 -13.39 4.61
CA ALA A 440 13.19 -13.57 5.83
C ALA A 440 14.08 -14.22 6.90
N GLY A 441 14.44 -13.47 7.93
CA GLY A 441 15.18 -13.95 9.10
C GLY A 441 14.35 -14.87 9.99
N PHE A 442 14.95 -15.35 11.09
CA PHE A 442 14.26 -16.20 12.06
C PHE A 442 13.15 -15.44 12.79
N GLU A 443 13.36 -14.17 13.12
CA GLU A 443 12.40 -13.35 13.87
C GLU A 443 11.02 -13.29 13.22
N VAL A 444 10.97 -13.10 11.88
CA VAL A 444 9.71 -13.05 11.13
C VAL A 444 9.00 -14.41 11.05
N ARG A 445 9.76 -15.52 11.22
CA ARG A 445 9.25 -16.89 11.14
C ARG A 445 8.78 -17.44 12.48
N ASP A 446 9.19 -16.81 13.56
CA ASP A 446 8.83 -17.21 14.91
C ASP A 446 7.38 -16.85 15.26
N VAL A 447 6.85 -17.52 16.25
CA VAL A 447 5.54 -17.24 16.81
C VAL A 447 5.64 -16.08 17.78
N HIS A 448 4.97 -14.98 17.45
CA HIS A 448 4.91 -13.81 18.31
C HIS A 448 3.71 -13.87 19.27
N PRO A 449 3.80 -13.36 20.51
CA PRO A 449 2.66 -13.34 21.45
C PRO A 449 1.40 -12.69 20.90
N SER A 450 1.51 -11.68 20.01
CA SER A 450 0.38 -11.04 19.36
C SER A 450 -0.38 -11.95 18.38
N HIS A 451 0.15 -13.13 18.05
CA HIS A 451 -0.54 -14.13 17.21
C HIS A 451 -1.73 -14.76 17.93
N TYR A 452 -1.76 -14.70 19.27
CA TYR A 452 -2.83 -15.27 20.06
C TYR A 452 -4.21 -14.79 19.61
N GLY A 453 -5.10 -15.73 19.31
CA GLY A 453 -6.45 -15.46 18.82
C GLY A 453 -6.55 -14.92 17.38
N ARG A 454 -5.42 -14.76 16.64
CA ARG A 454 -5.36 -14.21 15.28
C ARG A 454 -4.80 -15.18 14.26
N MET A 455 -3.64 -15.73 14.52
CA MET A 455 -2.95 -16.65 13.64
C MET A 455 -2.60 -17.93 14.37
N CYS A 456 -2.84 -19.10 13.76
CA CYS A 456 -2.54 -20.39 14.35
C CYS A 456 -1.03 -20.55 14.55
N PRO A 457 -0.55 -20.87 15.77
CA PRO A 457 0.88 -21.02 16.02
C PRO A 457 1.46 -22.33 15.51
N ILE A 458 0.63 -23.30 15.13
CA ILE A 458 1.03 -24.66 14.79
C ILE A 458 0.95 -24.91 13.27
N GLU A 459 -0.10 -24.40 12.62
CA GLU A 459 -0.36 -24.66 11.21
C GLU A 459 0.53 -23.80 10.31
N THR A 460 1.69 -24.34 9.95
CA THR A 460 2.66 -23.74 9.03
C THR A 460 3.32 -24.83 8.19
N PRO A 461 3.71 -24.57 6.93
CA PRO A 461 4.47 -25.53 6.13
C PRO A 461 5.83 -25.85 6.74
N GLU A 462 6.33 -27.03 6.47
CA GLU A 462 7.73 -27.40 6.71
C GLU A 462 8.63 -26.89 5.57
N GLY A 463 9.91 -26.65 5.87
CA GLY A 463 10.92 -26.25 4.90
C GLY A 463 11.04 -24.74 4.69
N PRO A 464 11.35 -24.25 3.47
CA PRO A 464 11.70 -22.85 3.21
C PRO A 464 10.60 -21.84 3.54
N ASN A 465 9.35 -22.27 3.61
CA ASN A 465 8.20 -21.42 3.88
C ASN A 465 7.74 -21.42 5.34
N ILE A 466 8.49 -22.09 6.25
CA ILE A 466 8.14 -22.15 7.67
C ILE A 466 7.98 -20.74 8.26
N GLY A 467 6.90 -20.51 8.99
CA GLY A 467 6.58 -19.23 9.62
C GLY A 467 6.15 -18.11 8.66
N LEU A 468 6.32 -18.28 7.33
CA LEU A 468 5.93 -17.28 6.33
C LEU A 468 4.51 -17.51 5.80
N ILE A 469 4.02 -18.71 5.90
CA ILE A 469 2.66 -19.10 5.55
C ILE A 469 2.01 -19.67 6.79
N GLY A 470 0.83 -19.20 7.12
CA GLY A 470 0.02 -19.67 8.24
C GLY A 470 -1.46 -19.58 7.91
N THR A 471 -2.29 -19.77 8.91
CA THR A 471 -3.76 -19.70 8.79
C THR A 471 -4.36 -18.87 9.89
N LEU A 472 -5.57 -18.36 9.67
CA LEU A 472 -6.34 -17.67 10.70
C LEU A 472 -6.66 -18.63 11.84
N ALA A 473 -6.50 -18.16 13.08
CA ALA A 473 -6.82 -18.93 14.27
C ALA A 473 -8.32 -19.26 14.34
N THR A 474 -8.64 -20.52 14.64
CA THR A 474 -10.01 -21.02 14.82
C THR A 474 -10.32 -21.41 16.27
N VAL A 475 -9.38 -21.19 17.18
CA VAL A 475 -9.50 -21.58 18.60
C VAL A 475 -10.75 -21.02 19.26
N SER A 476 -11.14 -19.80 18.92
CA SER A 476 -12.38 -19.21 19.45
C SER A 476 -13.62 -19.99 19.09
N TYR A 477 -13.63 -20.62 17.91
CA TYR A 477 -14.75 -21.45 17.46
C TYR A 477 -14.73 -22.83 18.08
N THR A 478 -13.56 -23.42 18.30
CA THR A 478 -13.44 -24.69 19.02
C THR A 478 -13.91 -24.57 20.46
N HIS A 479 -13.63 -23.46 21.14
CA HIS A 479 -14.16 -23.22 22.50
C HIS A 479 -15.67 -23.02 22.53
N LEU A 480 -16.26 -22.49 21.46
CA LEU A 480 -17.73 -22.39 21.33
C LEU A 480 -18.39 -23.70 20.90
N THR A 481 -17.70 -24.56 20.16
CA THR A 481 -18.27 -25.77 19.56
C THR A 481 -17.85 -27.06 20.27
N LEU A 482 -16.64 -27.17 20.85
CA LEU A 482 -16.20 -28.36 21.56
C LEU A 482 -17.06 -28.72 22.78
N PRO A 483 -17.52 -27.79 23.62
CA PRO A 483 -18.47 -28.11 24.69
C PRO A 483 -19.83 -28.62 24.20
N THR A 484 -20.14 -28.38 22.92
CA THR A 484 -21.40 -28.88 22.31
C THR A 484 -21.26 -30.28 21.72
N ILE A 485 -20.03 -30.81 21.60
CA ILE A 485 -19.73 -32.16 21.09
C ILE A 485 -19.46 -33.13 22.22
N ALA A 486 -19.04 -32.68 23.39
CA ALA A 486 -18.84 -33.45 24.62
C ALA A 486 -20.07 -33.40 25.49
#